data_dd750ed98bf93105afc6fa5a1132db98
#
_entry.id   dd750ed98bf93105afc6fa5a1132db98
#
_cell.length_a   1.000
_cell.length_b   1.000
_cell.length_c   1.000
_cell.angle_alpha   90.00
_cell.angle_beta   90.00
_cell.angle_gamma   90.00
#
_symmetry.space_group_name_H-M   'P 1'
#
loop_
_entity.id
_entity.type
_entity.pdbx_description
1 polymer ?
#
loop_
_entity_poly.entity_id
_entity_poly.type
_entity_poly.pdbx_seq_one_letter_code
_entity_poly.pdbx_strand_id
1 'polypeptide(L)'
;MAGSPGPGSDQVAAAVRLGETLGITTWAGVVGVSFGGMHALEWHVAEQGRAERVAVVAAPWATTAEQLATNTMQTEIVKLDPDFRDGFYLRFGTRPRAGLALARQVGMLQYRARDEFNERFGRVRQDVDEGPYAVESYFRANGVKFAESFDANSFITLSGAKSSHDIGRGRGSPERALQSSPAPLLVVGIESDRLFPLAQQRFIARHSPGSVSGHEPVVLPSGHGHDSFLIDQAWMSRTLGEFLC
;
A
#
# COMPACT_ATOMS: atom_id res chain seq x y z
N MET A 1 -23.85 -13.10 -12.57
CA MET A 1 -22.64 -12.94 -13.38
C MET A 1 -21.50 -12.74 -12.40
N ALA A 2 -20.52 -13.64 -12.36
CA ALA A 2 -19.31 -13.44 -11.56
C ALA A 2 -18.57 -12.22 -12.13
N GLY A 3 -18.39 -11.18 -11.32
CA GLY A 3 -17.64 -10.00 -11.72
C GLY A 3 -16.20 -10.40 -12.08
N SER A 4 -15.65 -9.80 -13.14
CA SER A 4 -14.27 -10.03 -13.51
C SER A 4 -13.34 -9.80 -12.32
N PRO A 5 -12.34 -10.66 -12.10
CA PRO A 5 -11.34 -10.43 -11.05
C PRO A 5 -10.69 -9.05 -11.24
N GLY A 6 -10.41 -8.37 -10.13
CA GLY A 6 -9.77 -7.05 -10.20
C GLY A 6 -8.27 -7.15 -10.45
N PRO A 7 -7.56 -6.06 -10.78
CA PRO A 7 -6.12 -6.06 -11.07
C PRO A 7 -5.23 -6.67 -9.98
N GLY A 8 -5.66 -6.64 -8.71
CA GLY A 8 -4.96 -7.35 -7.62
C GLY A 8 -4.98 -8.87 -7.78
N SER A 9 -6.11 -9.42 -8.23
CA SER A 9 -6.24 -10.85 -8.53
C SER A 9 -5.36 -11.31 -9.68
N ASP A 10 -5.16 -10.44 -10.70
CA ASP A 10 -4.29 -10.76 -11.85
C ASP A 10 -2.83 -10.88 -11.42
N GLN A 11 -2.37 -10.02 -10.51
CA GLN A 11 -1.00 -10.07 -9.98
C GLN A 11 -0.79 -11.32 -9.09
N VAL A 12 -1.78 -11.67 -8.28
CA VAL A 12 -1.75 -12.91 -7.49
C VAL A 12 -1.73 -14.12 -8.41
N ALA A 13 -2.58 -14.16 -9.44
CA ALA A 13 -2.60 -15.24 -10.42
C ALA A 13 -1.25 -15.38 -11.16
N ALA A 14 -0.59 -14.27 -11.50
CA ALA A 14 0.73 -14.28 -12.09
C ALA A 14 1.80 -14.87 -11.14
N ALA A 15 1.75 -14.51 -9.85
CA ALA A 15 2.65 -15.05 -8.83
C ALA A 15 2.43 -16.56 -8.60
N VAL A 16 1.17 -17.02 -8.62
CA VAL A 16 0.81 -18.43 -8.54
C VAL A 16 1.41 -19.20 -9.73
N ARG A 17 1.23 -18.71 -10.96
CA ARG A 17 1.79 -19.34 -12.16
C ARG A 17 3.31 -19.39 -12.14
N LEU A 18 3.96 -18.34 -11.65
CA LEU A 18 5.41 -18.34 -11.44
C LEU A 18 5.82 -19.45 -10.48
N GLY A 19 5.14 -19.59 -9.34
CA GLY A 19 5.37 -20.67 -8.39
C GLY A 19 5.25 -22.04 -9.04
N GLU A 20 4.18 -22.27 -9.80
CA GLU A 20 3.96 -23.52 -10.55
C GLU A 20 5.10 -23.81 -11.54
N THR A 21 5.56 -22.79 -12.25
CA THR A 21 6.70 -22.92 -13.18
C THR A 21 8.00 -23.31 -12.46
N LEU A 22 8.16 -22.88 -11.21
CA LEU A 22 9.29 -23.22 -10.35
C LEU A 22 9.11 -24.54 -9.58
N GLY A 23 7.99 -25.24 -9.78
CA GLY A 23 7.67 -26.48 -9.07
C GLY A 23 7.20 -26.25 -7.63
N ILE A 24 6.83 -25.01 -7.26
CA ILE A 24 6.34 -24.66 -5.93
C ILE A 24 4.82 -24.79 -5.92
N THR A 25 4.31 -25.75 -5.19
CA THR A 25 2.86 -25.98 -5.01
C THR A 25 2.29 -25.23 -3.82
N THR A 26 3.08 -25.06 -2.77
CA THR A 26 2.70 -24.38 -1.53
C THR A 26 3.88 -23.57 -1.03
N TRP A 27 3.63 -22.32 -0.67
CA TRP A 27 4.61 -21.44 -0.06
C TRP A 27 4.59 -21.61 1.46
N ALA A 28 5.74 -21.65 2.12
CA ALA A 28 5.84 -21.66 3.57
C ALA A 28 5.21 -20.40 4.21
N GLY A 29 5.28 -19.27 3.51
CA GLY A 29 4.63 -18.04 3.91
C GLY A 29 4.52 -17.03 2.77
N VAL A 30 3.43 -16.25 2.80
CA VAL A 30 3.23 -15.09 1.93
C VAL A 30 3.16 -13.85 2.82
N VAL A 31 4.08 -12.92 2.64
CA VAL A 31 4.13 -11.67 3.41
C VAL A 31 3.90 -10.49 2.48
N GLY A 32 2.92 -9.66 2.81
CA GLY A 32 2.65 -8.44 2.07
C GLY A 32 2.54 -7.23 2.97
N VAL A 33 3.12 -6.12 2.52
CA VAL A 33 3.11 -4.84 3.24
C VAL A 33 2.47 -3.77 2.37
N SER A 34 1.62 -2.93 2.93
CA SER A 34 0.98 -1.84 2.20
C SER A 34 0.21 -2.35 0.97
N PHE A 35 0.54 -1.90 -0.24
CA PHE A 35 -0.03 -2.43 -1.48
C PHE A 35 0.26 -3.94 -1.65
N GLY A 36 1.44 -4.40 -1.25
CA GLY A 36 1.74 -5.84 -1.18
C GLY A 36 0.87 -6.57 -0.17
N GLY A 37 0.43 -5.91 0.90
CA GLY A 37 -0.52 -6.46 1.87
C GLY A 37 -1.93 -6.66 1.27
N MET A 38 -2.35 -5.80 0.35
CA MET A 38 -3.58 -6.02 -0.44
C MET A 38 -3.47 -7.31 -1.28
N HIS A 39 -2.30 -7.56 -1.89
CA HIS A 39 -2.06 -8.80 -2.64
C HIS A 39 -1.99 -10.03 -1.73
N ALA A 40 -1.32 -9.92 -0.57
CA ALA A 40 -1.27 -11.02 0.40
C ALA A 40 -2.68 -11.37 0.92
N LEU A 41 -3.52 -10.36 1.14
CA LEU A 41 -4.91 -10.56 1.55
C LEU A 41 -5.74 -11.21 0.43
N GLU A 42 -5.57 -10.77 -0.81
CA GLU A 42 -6.19 -11.41 -1.98
C GLU A 42 -5.71 -12.87 -2.12
N TRP A 43 -4.41 -13.12 -1.93
CA TRP A 43 -3.87 -14.49 -1.88
C TRP A 43 -4.55 -15.32 -0.82
N HIS A 44 -4.70 -14.80 0.39
CA HIS A 44 -5.31 -15.49 1.51
C HIS A 44 -6.74 -15.96 1.21
N VAL A 45 -7.54 -15.12 0.54
CA VAL A 45 -8.96 -15.43 0.26
C VAL A 45 -9.17 -16.19 -1.05
N ALA A 46 -8.30 -16.03 -2.05
CA ALA A 46 -8.47 -16.62 -3.37
C ALA A 46 -7.69 -17.93 -3.55
N GLU A 47 -6.48 -18.04 -3.00
CA GLU A 47 -5.53 -19.13 -3.26
C GLU A 47 -5.35 -20.03 -2.03
N GLN A 48 -6.47 -20.50 -1.48
CA GLN A 48 -6.48 -21.35 -0.28
C GLN A 48 -5.65 -22.63 -0.46
N GLY A 49 -4.79 -22.93 0.53
CA GLY A 49 -3.91 -24.09 0.51
C GLY A 49 -2.60 -23.88 -0.27
N ARG A 50 -2.41 -22.73 -0.93
CA ARG A 50 -1.15 -22.40 -1.63
C ARG A 50 -0.12 -21.63 -0.78
N ALA A 51 -0.47 -21.29 0.45
CA ALA A 51 0.43 -20.78 1.45
C ALA A 51 0.08 -21.40 2.82
N GLU A 52 1.08 -21.79 3.58
CA GLU A 52 0.90 -22.33 4.93
C GLU A 52 0.53 -21.20 5.90
N ARG A 53 1.05 -20.00 5.70
CA ARG A 53 0.83 -18.82 6.53
C ARG A 53 0.78 -17.56 5.65
N VAL A 54 -0.03 -16.59 6.05
CA VAL A 54 -0.10 -15.30 5.37
C VAL A 54 0.06 -14.15 6.38
N ALA A 55 0.91 -13.19 6.08
CA ALA A 55 1.06 -11.96 6.86
C ALA A 55 0.64 -10.74 6.05
N VAL A 56 -0.27 -9.96 6.61
CA VAL A 56 -0.79 -8.71 6.03
C VAL A 56 -0.40 -7.56 6.95
N VAL A 57 0.45 -6.67 6.46
CA VAL A 57 1.00 -5.55 7.24
C VAL A 57 0.54 -4.23 6.65
N ALA A 58 -0.04 -3.37 7.48
CA ALA A 58 -0.43 -2.01 7.13
C ALA A 58 -1.21 -1.94 5.80
N ALA A 59 -2.25 -2.76 5.65
CA ALA A 59 -3.06 -2.83 4.44
C ALA A 59 -4.57 -2.86 4.77
N PRO A 60 -5.43 -2.32 3.90
CA PRO A 60 -6.86 -2.31 4.08
C PRO A 60 -7.50 -3.58 3.47
N TRP A 61 -8.73 -3.87 3.86
CA TRP A 61 -9.56 -4.87 3.19
C TRP A 61 -10.22 -4.33 1.90
N ALA A 62 -10.39 -3.01 1.82
CA ALA A 62 -10.81 -2.31 0.60
C ALA A 62 -10.29 -0.88 0.63
N THR A 63 -10.11 -0.29 -0.56
CA THR A 63 -9.73 1.11 -0.70
C THR A 63 -10.90 2.01 -0.30
N THR A 64 -10.68 2.92 0.65
CA THR A 64 -11.71 3.84 1.16
C THR A 64 -11.99 4.99 0.20
N ALA A 65 -13.12 5.69 0.40
CA ALA A 65 -13.46 6.87 -0.39
C ALA A 65 -12.40 7.97 -0.34
N GLU A 66 -11.77 8.20 0.82
CA GLU A 66 -10.66 9.15 0.99
C GLU A 66 -9.44 8.75 0.16
N GLN A 67 -9.07 7.47 0.19
CA GLN A 67 -7.97 6.95 -0.61
C GLN A 67 -8.27 7.01 -2.11
N LEU A 68 -9.51 6.71 -2.52
CA LEU A 68 -9.96 6.87 -3.91
C LEU A 68 -9.83 8.32 -4.36
N ALA A 69 -10.31 9.28 -3.56
CA ALA A 69 -10.20 10.70 -3.86
C ALA A 69 -8.74 11.15 -4.00
N THR A 70 -7.87 10.74 -3.07
CA THR A 70 -6.43 11.08 -3.14
C THR A 70 -5.76 10.45 -4.37
N ASN A 71 -6.02 9.19 -4.66
CA ASN A 71 -5.47 8.51 -5.84
C ASN A 71 -5.94 9.19 -7.13
N THR A 72 -7.22 9.59 -7.19
CA THR A 72 -7.77 10.34 -8.32
C THR A 72 -7.04 11.67 -8.50
N MET A 73 -6.89 12.48 -7.44
CA MET A 73 -6.16 13.74 -7.51
C MET A 73 -4.73 13.54 -8.01
N GLN A 74 -4.02 12.55 -7.50
CA GLN A 74 -2.65 12.26 -7.92
C GLN A 74 -2.57 11.88 -9.41
N THR A 75 -3.47 11.05 -9.90
CA THR A 75 -3.48 10.66 -11.32
C THR A 75 -3.87 11.80 -12.24
N GLU A 76 -4.84 12.63 -11.85
CA GLU A 76 -5.21 13.82 -12.62
C GLU A 76 -4.09 14.87 -12.66
N ILE A 77 -3.35 15.08 -11.57
CA ILE A 77 -2.15 15.94 -11.56
C ILE A 77 -1.11 15.48 -12.59
N VAL A 78 -0.87 14.17 -12.70
CA VAL A 78 0.06 13.63 -13.71
C VAL A 78 -0.47 13.88 -15.13
N LYS A 79 -1.77 13.69 -15.35
CA LYS A 79 -2.40 13.89 -16.67
C LYS A 79 -2.46 15.37 -17.11
N LEU A 80 -2.53 16.30 -16.15
CA LEU A 80 -2.49 17.74 -16.42
C LEU A 80 -1.11 18.26 -16.86
N ASP A 81 -0.04 17.48 -16.67
CA ASP A 81 1.29 17.86 -17.15
C ASP A 81 1.30 17.88 -18.69
N PRO A 82 1.67 19.02 -19.32
CA PRO A 82 1.70 19.12 -20.80
C PRO A 82 2.56 18.05 -21.49
N ASP A 83 3.58 17.56 -20.77
CA ASP A 83 4.47 16.53 -21.27
C ASP A 83 3.90 15.10 -21.14
N PHE A 84 2.72 14.92 -20.53
CA PHE A 84 2.08 13.61 -20.40
C PHE A 84 1.58 13.07 -21.76
N ARG A 85 1.11 13.96 -22.65
CA ARG A 85 0.72 13.61 -24.02
C ARG A 85 -0.25 12.42 -24.10
N ASP A 86 -1.29 12.42 -23.30
CA ASP A 86 -2.26 11.30 -23.20
C ASP A 86 -1.63 9.93 -22.98
N GLY A 87 -0.49 9.89 -22.26
CA GLY A 87 0.27 8.68 -21.99
C GLY A 87 1.27 8.29 -23.09
N PHE A 88 1.33 9.01 -24.19
CA PHE A 88 2.24 8.72 -25.31
C PHE A 88 3.57 9.51 -25.25
N TYR A 89 3.88 10.10 -24.11
CA TYR A 89 5.05 10.97 -23.90
C TYR A 89 6.37 10.41 -24.43
N LEU A 90 6.59 9.08 -24.37
CA LEU A 90 7.81 8.47 -24.90
C LEU A 90 7.93 8.62 -26.42
N ARG A 91 6.82 8.67 -27.16
CA ARG A 91 6.83 8.90 -28.62
C ARG A 91 7.26 10.32 -28.98
N PHE A 92 7.07 11.26 -28.05
CA PHE A 92 7.44 12.67 -28.22
C PHE A 92 8.80 13.00 -27.56
N GLY A 93 9.48 12.01 -26.97
CA GLY A 93 10.74 12.24 -26.27
C GLY A 93 10.60 13.09 -25.01
N THR A 94 9.36 13.21 -24.46
CA THR A 94 9.06 13.99 -23.24
C THR A 94 8.83 13.08 -22.03
N ARG A 95 8.73 13.66 -20.83
CA ARG A 95 8.35 12.97 -19.61
C ARG A 95 7.61 13.95 -18.69
N PRO A 96 6.44 13.60 -18.15
CA PRO A 96 5.63 14.47 -17.28
C PRO A 96 6.23 14.53 -15.85
N ARG A 97 7.44 15.06 -15.74
CA ARG A 97 8.21 15.07 -14.48
C ARG A 97 7.59 16.01 -13.45
N ALA A 98 7.06 17.15 -13.87
CA ALA A 98 6.46 18.13 -12.97
C ALA A 98 5.19 17.58 -12.33
N GLY A 99 4.30 17.02 -13.15
CA GLY A 99 3.08 16.37 -12.68
C GLY A 99 3.35 15.18 -11.78
N LEU A 100 4.28 14.31 -12.17
CA LEU A 100 4.65 13.13 -11.37
C LEU A 100 5.30 13.52 -10.04
N ALA A 101 6.16 14.54 -10.03
CA ALA A 101 6.77 15.06 -8.82
C ALA A 101 5.73 15.63 -7.85
N LEU A 102 4.75 16.38 -8.36
CA LEU A 102 3.68 16.95 -7.55
C LEU A 102 2.73 15.87 -7.03
N ALA A 103 2.36 14.91 -7.86
CA ALA A 103 1.54 13.76 -7.44
C ALA A 103 2.21 12.97 -6.30
N ARG A 104 3.54 12.76 -6.37
CA ARG A 104 4.31 12.14 -5.28
C ARG A 104 4.23 12.94 -3.99
N GLN A 105 4.34 14.27 -4.06
CA GLN A 105 4.23 15.13 -2.88
C GLN A 105 2.87 15.00 -2.20
N VAL A 106 1.77 14.93 -2.97
CA VAL A 106 0.44 14.69 -2.42
C VAL A 106 0.39 13.35 -1.67
N GLY A 107 0.95 12.28 -2.25
CA GLY A 107 0.99 10.96 -1.58
C GLY A 107 1.82 10.97 -0.28
N MET A 108 2.93 11.69 -0.27
CA MET A 108 3.82 11.77 0.89
C MET A 108 3.13 12.34 2.14
N LEU A 109 2.11 13.17 2.00
CA LEU A 109 1.33 13.67 3.13
C LEU A 109 0.64 12.56 3.93
N GLN A 110 0.33 11.44 3.31
CA GLN A 110 -0.36 10.31 3.95
C GLN A 110 0.61 9.28 4.55
N TYR A 111 1.89 9.27 4.12
CA TYR A 111 2.85 8.25 4.55
C TYR A 111 3.43 8.51 5.94
N ARG A 112 3.39 9.75 6.40
CA ARG A 112 3.95 10.17 7.69
C ARG A 112 2.86 10.62 8.66
N ALA A 113 3.10 10.42 9.95
CA ALA A 113 2.22 10.94 10.98
C ALA A 113 2.29 12.48 11.06
N ARG A 114 1.17 13.10 11.49
CA ARG A 114 1.09 14.55 11.65
C ARG A 114 2.14 15.07 12.64
N ASP A 115 2.28 14.39 13.76
CA ASP A 115 3.15 14.81 14.85
C ASP A 115 4.61 14.69 14.44
N GLU A 116 5.00 13.65 13.70
CA GLU A 116 6.33 13.53 13.12
C GLU A 116 6.69 14.73 12.21
N PHE A 117 5.74 15.21 11.39
CA PHE A 117 5.98 16.41 10.57
C PHE A 117 6.22 17.64 11.44
N ASN A 118 5.44 17.82 12.50
CA ASN A 118 5.58 18.97 13.41
C ASN A 118 6.87 18.91 14.19
N GLU A 119 7.25 17.75 14.71
CA GLU A 119 8.50 17.54 15.44
C GLU A 119 9.72 17.73 14.54
N ARG A 120 9.68 17.18 13.33
CA ARG A 120 10.81 17.19 12.41
C ARG A 120 11.05 18.54 11.74
N PHE A 121 10.00 19.22 11.34
CA PHE A 121 10.10 20.44 10.53
C PHE A 121 9.63 21.70 11.24
N GLY A 122 8.60 21.60 12.08
CA GLY A 122 7.98 22.75 12.73
C GLY A 122 7.69 23.88 11.72
N ARG A 123 8.10 25.08 12.06
CA ARG A 123 8.07 26.26 11.19
C ARG A 123 9.48 26.75 10.80
N VAL A 124 10.45 25.84 10.78
CA VAL A 124 11.85 26.17 10.46
C VAL A 124 11.97 26.54 8.99
N ARG A 125 12.64 27.67 8.71
CA ARG A 125 13.04 28.10 7.38
C ARG A 125 14.47 27.66 7.10
N GLN A 126 14.82 27.47 5.83
CA GLN A 126 16.19 27.10 5.44
C GLN A 126 17.18 28.27 5.52
N ASP A 127 16.70 29.49 5.21
CA ASP A 127 17.46 30.74 5.39
C ASP A 127 16.74 31.63 6.39
N VAL A 128 17.52 32.43 7.12
CA VAL A 128 17.11 33.07 8.39
C VAL A 128 15.85 33.93 8.28
N ASP A 129 15.54 34.54 7.11
CA ASP A 129 14.41 35.47 7.01
C ASP A 129 13.47 35.34 5.82
N GLU A 130 13.88 34.76 4.67
CA GLU A 130 13.07 34.77 3.44
C GLU A 130 13.01 33.41 2.67
N GLY A 131 13.77 32.41 3.11
CA GLY A 131 13.81 31.09 2.44
C GLY A 131 12.53 30.26 2.60
N PRO A 132 12.39 29.19 1.80
CA PRO A 132 11.27 28.27 1.94
C PRO A 132 11.30 27.58 3.30
N TYR A 133 10.13 27.13 3.78
CA TYR A 133 10.09 26.24 4.93
C TYR A 133 10.82 24.93 4.64
N ALA A 134 11.49 24.37 5.64
CA ALA A 134 12.23 23.11 5.50
C ALA A 134 11.36 21.96 4.95
N VAL A 135 10.08 21.90 5.35
CA VAL A 135 9.11 20.92 4.84
C VAL A 135 8.86 21.09 3.34
N GLU A 136 8.79 22.33 2.81
CA GLU A 136 8.57 22.58 1.38
C GLU A 136 9.72 22.04 0.55
N SER A 137 10.95 22.32 0.97
CA SER A 137 12.15 21.82 0.30
C SER A 137 12.26 20.30 0.36
N TYR A 138 11.91 19.69 1.49
CA TYR A 138 11.86 18.25 1.65
C TYR A 138 10.87 17.61 0.66
N PHE A 139 9.66 18.15 0.54
CA PHE A 139 8.64 17.63 -0.39
C PHE A 139 9.09 17.77 -1.84
N ARG A 140 9.60 18.96 -2.23
CA ARG A 140 10.10 19.21 -3.59
C ARG A 140 11.23 18.24 -3.96
N ALA A 141 12.24 18.10 -3.10
CA ALA A 141 13.39 17.24 -3.36
C ALA A 141 12.98 15.77 -3.55
N ASN A 142 12.09 15.26 -2.70
CA ASN A 142 11.61 13.87 -2.82
C ASN A 142 10.68 13.68 -4.02
N GLY A 143 9.85 14.67 -4.36
CA GLY A 143 9.03 14.65 -5.57
C GLY A 143 9.87 14.56 -6.83
N VAL A 144 10.89 15.43 -6.96
CA VAL A 144 11.83 15.43 -8.10
C VAL A 144 12.56 14.10 -8.19
N LYS A 145 13.17 13.64 -7.10
CA LYS A 145 13.88 12.34 -7.06
C LYS A 145 12.99 11.18 -7.51
N PHE A 146 11.74 11.16 -7.11
CA PHE A 146 10.79 10.14 -7.54
C PHE A 146 10.51 10.22 -9.04
N ALA A 147 10.25 11.43 -9.58
CA ALA A 147 9.94 11.64 -10.98
C ALA A 147 11.11 11.35 -11.94
N GLU A 148 12.35 11.33 -11.44
CA GLU A 148 13.52 10.93 -12.21
C GLU A 148 13.61 9.42 -12.44
N SER A 149 13.13 8.62 -11.48
CA SER A 149 13.29 7.17 -11.46
C SER A 149 12.01 6.40 -11.78
N PHE A 150 10.83 7.03 -11.67
CA PHE A 150 9.56 6.33 -11.83
C PHE A 150 8.85 6.71 -13.14
N ASP A 151 8.13 5.75 -13.71
CA ASP A 151 7.38 5.95 -14.94
C ASP A 151 5.93 6.42 -14.66
N ALA A 152 5.47 7.42 -15.40
CA ALA A 152 4.17 8.04 -15.17
C ALA A 152 2.99 7.12 -15.51
N ASN A 153 3.07 6.34 -16.59
CA ASN A 153 2.02 5.37 -16.91
C ASN A 153 1.97 4.23 -15.88
N SER A 154 3.13 3.77 -15.41
CA SER A 154 3.21 2.80 -14.32
C SER A 154 2.60 3.36 -13.04
N PHE A 155 2.85 4.64 -12.70
CA PHE A 155 2.23 5.29 -11.56
C PHE A 155 0.70 5.30 -11.64
N ILE A 156 0.14 5.67 -12.79
CA ILE A 156 -1.32 5.70 -13.02
C ILE A 156 -1.89 4.28 -12.94
N THR A 157 -1.25 3.29 -13.58
CA THR A 157 -1.68 1.90 -13.58
C THR A 157 -1.70 1.31 -12.17
N LEU A 158 -0.62 1.49 -11.39
CA LEU A 158 -0.55 1.01 -10.02
C LEU A 158 -1.53 1.73 -9.10
N SER A 159 -1.75 3.04 -9.30
CA SER A 159 -2.77 3.79 -8.57
C SER A 159 -4.18 3.27 -8.87
N GLY A 160 -4.46 2.93 -10.12
CA GLY A 160 -5.72 2.28 -10.53
C GLY A 160 -5.89 0.90 -9.90
N ALA A 161 -4.85 0.07 -9.90
CA ALA A 161 -4.85 -1.25 -9.26
C ALA A 161 -5.13 -1.14 -7.76
N LYS A 162 -4.43 -0.22 -7.06
CA LYS A 162 -4.66 0.07 -5.64
C LYS A 162 -6.10 0.54 -5.39
N SER A 163 -6.62 1.45 -6.22
CA SER A 163 -7.98 1.96 -6.11
C SER A 163 -9.05 0.89 -6.31
N SER A 164 -8.76 -0.13 -7.10
CA SER A 164 -9.68 -1.22 -7.36
C SER A 164 -9.74 -2.28 -6.26
N HIS A 165 -8.87 -2.21 -5.25
CA HIS A 165 -8.80 -3.21 -4.19
C HIS A 165 -10.08 -3.26 -3.36
N ASP A 166 -10.69 -4.45 -3.32
CA ASP A 166 -11.87 -4.80 -2.53
C ASP A 166 -11.98 -6.34 -2.48
N ILE A 167 -11.65 -6.92 -1.34
CA ILE A 167 -11.69 -8.40 -1.18
C ILE A 167 -13.11 -8.97 -1.21
N GLY A 168 -14.13 -8.14 -0.99
CA GLY A 168 -15.54 -8.57 -1.08
C GLY A 168 -16.06 -8.67 -2.50
N ARG A 169 -15.34 -8.10 -3.48
CA ARG A 169 -15.76 -8.08 -4.87
C ARG A 169 -15.94 -9.49 -5.43
N GLY A 170 -17.16 -9.78 -5.89
CA GLY A 170 -17.53 -11.10 -6.44
C GLY A 170 -17.65 -12.21 -5.40
N ARG A 171 -17.44 -11.92 -4.09
CA ARG A 171 -17.49 -12.91 -3.00
C ARG A 171 -18.66 -12.68 -2.03
N GLY A 172 -19.59 -11.79 -2.39
CA GLY A 172 -20.80 -11.48 -1.62
C GLY A 172 -20.58 -10.38 -0.58
N SER A 173 -19.57 -10.47 0.26
CA SER A 173 -19.15 -9.41 1.17
C SER A 173 -17.69 -9.61 1.61
N PRO A 174 -17.03 -8.59 2.16
CA PRO A 174 -15.67 -8.73 2.69
C PRO A 174 -15.61 -9.68 3.89
N GLU A 175 -16.64 -9.74 4.73
CA GLU A 175 -16.74 -10.70 5.85
C GLU A 175 -16.74 -12.14 5.33
N ARG A 176 -17.57 -12.43 4.31
CA ARG A 176 -17.62 -13.77 3.71
C ARG A 176 -16.28 -14.16 3.08
N ALA A 177 -15.64 -13.22 2.41
CA ALA A 177 -14.32 -13.43 1.83
C ALA A 177 -13.30 -13.83 2.90
N LEU A 178 -13.24 -13.09 4.00
CA LEU A 178 -12.33 -13.36 5.12
C LEU A 178 -12.65 -14.67 5.84
N GLN A 179 -13.94 -14.98 6.02
CA GLN A 179 -14.40 -16.23 6.65
C GLN A 179 -14.13 -17.47 5.81
N SER A 180 -13.88 -17.32 4.51
CA SER A 180 -13.67 -18.47 3.63
C SER A 180 -12.32 -19.17 3.84
N SER A 181 -11.31 -18.50 4.39
CA SER A 181 -9.96 -19.05 4.59
C SER A 181 -9.65 -19.29 6.07
N PRO A 182 -9.42 -20.55 6.48
CA PRO A 182 -8.97 -20.87 7.83
C PRO A 182 -7.45 -20.80 8.02
N ALA A 183 -6.69 -20.50 6.95
CA ALA A 183 -5.23 -20.46 7.01
C ALA A 183 -4.74 -19.46 8.05
N PRO A 184 -3.64 -19.75 8.78
CA PRO A 184 -3.05 -18.81 9.73
C PRO A 184 -2.77 -17.45 9.08
N LEU A 185 -3.34 -16.39 9.66
CA LEU A 185 -3.23 -15.02 9.19
C LEU A 185 -2.69 -14.11 10.29
N LEU A 186 -1.50 -13.55 10.07
CA LEU A 186 -0.98 -12.45 10.88
C LEU A 186 -1.45 -11.13 10.29
N VAL A 187 -2.17 -10.35 11.08
CA VAL A 187 -2.59 -8.99 10.71
C VAL A 187 -1.81 -7.99 11.55
N VAL A 188 -1.04 -7.14 10.91
CA VAL A 188 -0.28 -6.07 11.58
C VAL A 188 -0.82 -4.72 11.18
N GLY A 189 -1.18 -3.89 12.17
CA GLY A 189 -1.53 -2.50 11.99
C GLY A 189 -0.48 -1.57 12.58
N ILE A 190 -0.49 -0.31 12.18
CA ILE A 190 0.40 0.73 12.72
C ILE A 190 -0.48 1.78 13.39
N GLU A 191 -0.16 2.13 14.64
CA GLU A 191 -0.99 3.02 15.44
C GLU A 191 -1.22 4.39 14.80
N SER A 192 -0.16 4.97 14.24
CA SER A 192 -0.17 6.31 13.64
C SER A 192 -0.42 6.33 12.12
N ASP A 193 -0.77 5.19 11.52
CA ASP A 193 -0.99 5.08 10.06
C ASP A 193 -2.25 5.87 9.64
N ARG A 194 -2.03 6.88 8.81
CA ARG A 194 -3.09 7.71 8.23
C ARG A 194 -3.54 7.26 6.86
N LEU A 195 -2.66 6.52 6.16
CA LEU A 195 -2.97 5.99 4.83
C LEU A 195 -3.93 4.80 4.93
N PHE A 196 -3.61 3.86 5.81
CA PHE A 196 -4.46 2.70 6.10
C PHE A 196 -4.75 2.62 7.61
N PRO A 197 -5.77 3.38 8.08
CA PRO A 197 -6.08 3.47 9.51
C PRO A 197 -6.31 2.12 10.16
N LEU A 198 -5.92 1.98 11.42
CA LEU A 198 -5.96 0.74 12.20
C LEU A 198 -7.34 0.04 12.20
N ALA A 199 -8.42 0.80 11.99
CA ALA A 199 -9.76 0.23 11.83
C ALA A 199 -9.88 -0.77 10.67
N GLN A 200 -9.07 -0.61 9.61
CA GLN A 200 -9.04 -1.53 8.47
C GLN A 200 -8.45 -2.89 8.88
N GLN A 201 -7.34 -2.88 9.61
CA GLN A 201 -6.69 -4.09 10.09
C GLN A 201 -7.52 -4.78 11.18
N ARG A 202 -8.19 -4.01 12.03
CA ARG A 202 -9.16 -4.55 13.01
C ARG A 202 -10.30 -5.30 12.32
N PHE A 203 -10.81 -4.75 11.23
CA PHE A 203 -11.86 -5.42 10.45
C PHE A 203 -11.35 -6.77 9.91
N ILE A 204 -10.15 -6.81 9.33
CA ILE A 204 -9.53 -8.04 8.81
C ILE A 204 -9.37 -9.07 9.93
N ALA A 205 -8.74 -8.72 11.05
CA ALA A 205 -8.50 -9.62 12.16
C ALA A 205 -9.82 -10.19 12.74
N ARG A 206 -10.82 -9.32 12.91
CA ARG A 206 -12.12 -9.69 13.48
C ARG A 206 -12.90 -10.71 12.66
N HIS A 207 -12.80 -10.63 11.34
CA HIS A 207 -13.58 -11.49 10.45
C HIS A 207 -12.81 -12.68 9.87
N SER A 208 -11.51 -12.80 10.19
CA SER A 208 -10.67 -13.93 9.73
C SER A 208 -10.59 -15.01 10.80
N PRO A 209 -11.15 -16.20 10.60
CA PRO A 209 -11.08 -17.29 11.59
C PRO A 209 -9.64 -17.77 11.83
N GLY A 210 -8.75 -17.60 10.86
CA GLY A 210 -7.32 -17.91 10.96
C GLY A 210 -6.46 -16.82 11.60
N SER A 211 -7.03 -15.72 12.09
CA SER A 211 -6.27 -14.64 12.73
C SER A 211 -5.55 -15.12 13.97
N VAL A 212 -4.20 -15.09 13.95
CA VAL A 212 -3.37 -15.63 15.04
C VAL A 212 -3.37 -14.76 16.29
N SER A 213 -3.76 -13.50 16.17
CA SER A 213 -3.92 -12.56 17.30
C SER A 213 -5.36 -12.40 17.78
N GLY A 214 -6.28 -13.25 17.28
CA GLY A 214 -7.70 -13.18 17.61
C GLY A 214 -8.41 -12.04 16.87
N HIS A 215 -9.27 -11.30 17.56
CA HIS A 215 -10.12 -10.28 16.95
C HIS A 215 -9.46 -8.90 16.78
N GLU A 216 -8.24 -8.73 17.28
CA GLU A 216 -7.47 -7.50 17.15
C GLU A 216 -6.17 -7.76 16.36
N PRO A 217 -5.70 -6.82 15.53
CA PRO A 217 -4.40 -6.96 14.90
C PRO A 217 -3.28 -6.83 15.92
N VAL A 218 -2.10 -7.35 15.58
CA VAL A 218 -0.86 -6.97 16.26
C VAL A 218 -0.56 -5.51 15.88
N VAL A 219 -0.33 -4.64 16.86
CA VAL A 219 -0.16 -3.20 16.64
C VAL A 219 1.30 -2.81 16.81
N LEU A 220 1.90 -2.22 15.78
CA LEU A 220 3.19 -1.55 15.87
C LEU A 220 2.98 -0.16 16.52
N PRO A 221 3.48 0.07 17.76
CA PRO A 221 3.32 1.34 18.46
C PRO A 221 4.39 2.34 17.99
N SER A 222 4.20 2.89 16.80
CA SER A 222 5.16 3.81 16.18
C SER A 222 4.51 5.13 15.81
N GLY A 223 5.24 6.23 15.96
CA GLY A 223 4.83 7.59 15.61
C GLY A 223 5.17 7.99 14.17
N HIS A 224 5.77 7.10 13.36
CA HIS A 224 6.28 7.47 12.02
C HIS A 224 5.24 7.35 10.89
N GLY A 225 3.99 7.02 11.21
CA GLY A 225 2.93 6.85 10.21
C GLY A 225 3.06 5.55 9.43
N HIS A 226 2.57 5.55 8.19
CA HIS A 226 2.59 4.36 7.34
C HIS A 226 3.99 3.76 7.12
N ASP A 227 5.02 4.60 7.00
CA ASP A 227 6.40 4.16 6.77
C ASP A 227 7.05 3.49 7.99
N SER A 228 6.37 3.36 9.13
CA SER A 228 6.90 2.75 10.36
C SER A 228 7.47 1.34 10.12
N PHE A 229 6.86 0.55 9.22
CA PHE A 229 7.34 -0.79 8.91
C PHE A 229 8.74 -0.81 8.26
N LEU A 230 9.16 0.31 7.64
CA LEU A 230 10.50 0.49 7.09
C LEU A 230 11.50 1.01 8.13
N ILE A 231 11.01 1.72 9.14
CA ILE A 231 11.80 2.39 10.16
C ILE A 231 12.03 1.45 11.35
N ASP A 232 10.97 0.82 11.85
CA ASP A 232 10.99 -0.05 13.03
C ASP A 232 11.36 -1.51 12.66
N GLN A 233 12.43 -1.68 11.90
CA GLN A 233 12.86 -2.97 11.32
C GLN A 233 13.06 -4.07 12.36
N ALA A 234 13.62 -3.74 13.53
CA ALA A 234 13.85 -4.72 14.59
C ALA A 234 12.54 -5.32 15.13
N TRP A 235 11.51 -4.49 15.28
CA TRP A 235 10.18 -4.93 15.69
C TRP A 235 9.52 -5.78 14.60
N MET A 236 9.58 -5.33 13.36
CA MET A 236 9.03 -6.06 12.22
C MET A 236 9.70 -7.42 12.02
N SER A 237 11.03 -7.48 12.08
CA SER A 237 11.78 -8.73 11.92
C SER A 237 11.44 -9.74 13.01
N ARG A 238 11.30 -9.31 14.26
CA ARG A 238 10.90 -10.19 15.35
C ARG A 238 9.47 -10.71 15.14
N THR A 239 8.49 -9.82 14.90
CA THR A 239 7.08 -10.18 14.75
C THR A 239 6.85 -11.11 13.56
N LEU A 240 7.50 -10.85 12.42
CA LEU A 240 7.40 -11.73 11.26
C LEU A 240 8.16 -13.04 11.47
N GLY A 241 9.34 -13.01 12.13
CA GLY A 241 10.13 -14.20 12.44
C GLY A 241 9.38 -15.16 13.35
N GLU A 242 8.76 -14.67 14.42
CA GLU A 242 7.94 -15.47 15.34
C GLU A 242 6.72 -16.11 14.64
N PHE A 243 6.17 -15.46 13.64
CA PHE A 243 5.04 -15.98 12.90
C PHE A 243 5.44 -16.99 11.84
N LEU A 244 6.57 -16.82 11.16
CA LEU A 244 7.00 -17.65 10.03
C LEU A 244 7.78 -18.90 10.47
N CYS A 245 8.38 -18.90 11.65
CA CYS A 245 9.09 -20.04 12.23
C CYS A 245 8.22 -20.81 13.21
#